data_791252730a0d267e13aec72f3a344232
#
_entry.id   791252730a0d267e13aec72f3a344232
#
_cell.length_a   1.000
_cell.length_b   1.000
_cell.length_c   1.000
_cell.angle_alpha   90.00
_cell.angle_beta   90.00
_cell.angle_gamma   90.00
#
_symmetry.space_group_name_H-M   'P 1'
#
loop_
_entity.id
_entity.type
_entity.pdbx_description
1 polymer ?
#
loop_
_entity_poly.entity_id
_entity_poly.type
_entity_poly.pdbx_seq_one_letter_code
_entity_poly.pdbx_strand_id
1 'polypeptide(L)'
;MASRNGIRIPEDSIDIRTYEPQSIDLTERMNKYNIIYCNTYEYDIDKDIEMMRSFYPDMEHLVFISDNTYNGLAEQAWVKKNMKRYPEISTTYIDGRIHTLDAAAKQLRDVPKNSVALLGIWRIDNRGITYMNNSVYAFSKANPELPVFSLTATAIGYWAIGGYIPQYDGIGRSMGEQAYQFLDKGKNNVGHIHLLPNRYKFDANKLHEWGFQDKKLPFNSLIINQQVPFFQAYRTEVQFILFTFLVLIGGLFISLYYYYRTKILKNHLEKTTAQLREDKKKLELSEIALRHAKERAEEANQLKS
;
A
#
# COMPACT_ATOMS: atom_id res chain seq x y z
N MET A 1 -12.93 19.64 -11.41
CA MET A 1 -12.51 19.83 -10.02
C MET A 1 -11.74 21.14 -9.90
N ALA A 2 -11.99 21.94 -8.88
CA ALA A 2 -11.34 23.22 -8.66
C ALA A 2 -11.11 23.46 -7.15
N SER A 3 -10.06 24.24 -6.79
CA SER A 3 -9.91 24.76 -5.45
C SER A 3 -11.05 25.73 -5.14
N ARG A 4 -11.61 25.66 -3.93
CA ARG A 4 -12.54 26.67 -3.44
C ARG A 4 -11.85 28.01 -3.23
N ASN A 5 -10.60 27.98 -2.85
CA ASN A 5 -9.77 29.16 -2.64
C ASN A 5 -8.95 29.45 -3.91
N GLY A 6 -9.14 30.62 -4.45
CA GLY A 6 -8.41 31.11 -5.61
C GLY A 6 -7.80 32.48 -5.36
N ILE A 7 -7.27 33.06 -6.41
CA ILE A 7 -6.74 34.42 -6.41
C ILE A 7 -7.33 35.21 -7.59
N ARG A 8 -7.31 36.54 -7.46
CA ARG A 8 -7.63 37.41 -8.57
C ARG A 8 -6.32 37.75 -9.30
N ILE A 9 -6.28 37.53 -10.60
CA ILE A 9 -5.20 38.05 -11.46
C ILE A 9 -5.68 39.38 -12.02
N PRO A 10 -4.97 40.48 -11.77
CA PRO A 10 -5.31 41.78 -12.37
C PRO A 10 -5.23 41.74 -13.92
N GLU A 11 -6.04 42.58 -14.58
CA GLU A 11 -6.04 42.68 -16.02
C GLU A 11 -4.82 43.48 -16.54
N ASP A 12 -4.27 44.35 -15.71
CA ASP A 12 -3.11 45.17 -16.07
C ASP A 12 -1.80 44.37 -15.95
N SER A 13 -0.79 44.79 -16.70
CA SER A 13 0.54 44.21 -16.63
C SER A 13 1.19 44.49 -15.24
N ILE A 14 1.31 43.45 -14.45
CA ILE A 14 2.00 43.50 -13.12
C ILE A 14 3.25 42.65 -13.17
N ASP A 15 4.23 43.05 -12.38
CA ASP A 15 5.35 42.15 -12.10
C ASP A 15 4.88 41.04 -11.15
N ILE A 16 4.73 39.83 -11.68
CA ILE A 16 4.28 38.68 -10.93
C ILE A 16 5.18 38.34 -9.74
N ARG A 17 6.44 38.75 -9.77
CA ARG A 17 7.42 38.50 -8.67
C ARG A 17 7.10 39.31 -7.43
N THR A 18 6.58 40.52 -7.62
CA THR A 18 6.24 41.45 -6.52
C THR A 18 4.75 41.42 -6.18
N TYR A 19 3.95 40.79 -7.03
CA TYR A 19 2.50 40.73 -6.80
C TYR A 19 2.16 39.87 -5.59
N GLU A 20 1.40 40.44 -4.65
CA GLU A 20 0.90 39.76 -3.47
C GLU A 20 -0.61 39.47 -3.64
N PRO A 21 -0.97 38.29 -4.20
CA PRO A 21 -2.36 37.96 -4.43
C PRO A 21 -3.11 37.72 -3.11
N GLN A 22 -4.34 38.22 -3.06
CA GLN A 22 -5.23 37.91 -1.96
C GLN A 22 -6.07 36.68 -2.28
N SER A 23 -6.18 35.78 -1.30
CA SER A 23 -7.05 34.61 -1.42
C SER A 23 -8.52 35.04 -1.40
N ILE A 24 -9.28 34.54 -2.38
CA ILE A 24 -10.72 34.77 -2.54
C ILE A 24 -11.48 33.44 -2.59
N ASP A 25 -12.73 33.43 -2.08
CA ASP A 25 -13.64 32.30 -2.25
C ASP A 25 -14.23 32.32 -3.66
N LEU A 26 -14.07 31.23 -4.40
CA LEU A 26 -14.57 31.09 -5.76
C LEU A 26 -16.02 30.59 -5.84
N THR A 27 -16.65 30.21 -4.74
CA THR A 27 -17.99 29.62 -4.70
C THR A 27 -19.04 30.54 -5.35
N GLU A 28 -19.02 31.84 -5.03
CA GLU A 28 -19.94 32.80 -5.64
C GLU A 28 -19.77 32.91 -7.15
N ARG A 29 -18.51 32.90 -7.61
CA ARG A 29 -18.22 32.92 -9.05
C ARG A 29 -18.68 31.66 -9.75
N MET A 30 -18.43 30.49 -9.15
CA MET A 30 -18.91 29.20 -9.69
C MET A 30 -20.43 29.18 -9.83
N ASN A 31 -21.16 29.71 -8.86
CA ASN A 31 -22.62 29.83 -8.90
C ASN A 31 -23.07 30.77 -10.06
N LYS A 32 -22.36 31.88 -10.28
CA LYS A 32 -22.67 32.84 -11.33
C LYS A 32 -22.53 32.26 -12.75
N TYR A 33 -21.62 31.32 -12.96
CA TYR A 33 -21.33 30.74 -14.29
C TYR A 33 -22.16 29.51 -14.66
N ASN A 34 -23.27 29.25 -13.96
CA ASN A 34 -24.17 28.12 -14.24
C ASN A 34 -23.47 26.78 -14.34
N ILE A 35 -22.50 26.53 -13.45
CA ILE A 35 -21.80 25.27 -13.37
C ILE A 35 -22.78 24.16 -12.99
N ILE A 36 -22.91 23.15 -13.83
CA ILE A 36 -23.87 22.05 -13.62
C ILE A 36 -23.41 21.17 -12.45
N TYR A 37 -22.13 20.84 -12.43
CA TYR A 37 -21.53 20.05 -11.36
C TYR A 37 -20.02 20.34 -11.24
N CYS A 38 -19.56 20.52 -10.02
CA CYS A 38 -18.13 20.68 -9.73
C CYS A 38 -17.80 20.06 -8.37
N ASN A 39 -16.80 19.19 -8.35
CA ASN A 39 -16.12 18.84 -7.11
C ASN A 39 -15.13 19.95 -6.76
N THR A 40 -15.29 20.54 -5.61
CA THR A 40 -14.39 21.55 -5.04
C THR A 40 -13.62 20.95 -3.85
N TYR A 41 -12.48 21.50 -3.55
CA TYR A 41 -11.68 21.17 -2.38
C TYR A 41 -11.16 22.43 -1.70
N GLU A 42 -10.90 22.32 -0.42
CA GLU A 42 -10.34 23.38 0.41
C GLU A 42 -9.27 22.77 1.32
N TYR A 43 -8.15 23.46 1.47
CA TYR A 43 -7.12 23.05 2.40
C TYR A 43 -7.41 23.64 3.79
N ASP A 44 -7.38 22.82 4.80
CA ASP A 44 -7.58 23.22 6.20
C ASP A 44 -6.23 23.40 6.88
N ILE A 45 -5.73 24.64 6.84
CA ILE A 45 -4.40 24.99 7.37
C ILE A 45 -4.36 24.81 8.90
N ASP A 46 -5.47 25.01 9.60
CA ASP A 46 -5.52 24.82 11.06
C ASP A 46 -5.28 23.36 11.41
N LYS A 47 -5.92 22.44 10.68
CA LYS A 47 -5.71 21.00 10.88
C LYS A 47 -4.30 20.57 10.50
N ASP A 48 -3.69 21.16 9.45
CA ASP A 48 -2.31 20.89 9.12
C ASP A 48 -1.35 21.39 10.22
N ILE A 49 -1.55 22.59 10.77
CA ILE A 49 -0.75 23.11 11.88
C ILE A 49 -0.93 22.27 13.14
N GLU A 50 -2.18 21.94 13.53
CA GLU A 50 -2.46 21.05 14.68
C GLU A 50 -1.75 19.71 14.52
N MET A 51 -1.83 19.12 13.33
CA MET A 51 -1.14 17.87 13.01
C MET A 51 0.37 18.01 13.13
N MET A 52 0.98 18.99 12.46
CA MET A 52 2.43 19.21 12.51
C MET A 52 2.93 19.41 13.94
N ARG A 53 2.25 20.22 14.75
CA ARG A 53 2.56 20.41 16.18
C ARG A 53 2.39 19.14 17.01
N SER A 54 1.45 18.26 16.64
CA SER A 54 1.33 16.99 17.32
C SER A 54 2.54 16.07 17.12
N PHE A 55 3.23 16.17 15.98
CA PHE A 55 4.46 15.43 15.68
C PHE A 55 5.71 16.15 16.17
N TYR A 56 5.71 17.48 16.05
CA TYR A 56 6.83 18.37 16.40
C TYR A 56 6.33 19.48 17.32
N PRO A 57 6.18 19.21 18.64
CA PRO A 57 5.67 20.20 19.61
C PRO A 57 6.51 21.48 19.68
N ASP A 58 7.83 21.34 19.45
CA ASP A 58 8.81 22.44 19.49
C ASP A 58 8.92 23.18 18.14
N MET A 59 7.93 23.01 17.25
CA MET A 59 7.90 23.72 15.98
C MET A 59 7.74 25.23 16.18
N GLU A 60 8.74 25.99 15.77
CA GLU A 60 8.76 27.46 15.84
C GLU A 60 8.76 28.11 14.45
N HIS A 61 9.05 27.31 13.41
CA HIS A 61 9.21 27.81 12.05
C HIS A 61 8.53 26.92 11.01
N LEU A 62 7.70 27.53 10.17
CA LEU A 62 7.07 26.88 9.02
C LEU A 62 7.81 27.22 7.74
N VAL A 63 8.16 26.22 6.94
CA VAL A 63 8.68 26.42 5.59
C VAL A 63 7.58 26.03 4.60
N PHE A 64 7.01 27.01 3.91
CA PHE A 64 6.01 26.74 2.88
C PHE A 64 6.63 26.77 1.48
N ILE A 65 6.42 25.72 0.69
CA ILE A 65 7.00 25.56 -0.64
C ILE A 65 5.89 25.58 -1.69
N SER A 66 5.95 26.54 -2.63
CA SER A 66 4.99 26.66 -3.72
C SER A 66 5.66 27.15 -5.01
N ASP A 67 5.05 26.84 -6.16
CA ASP A 67 5.58 27.13 -7.49
C ASP A 67 5.00 28.39 -8.13
N ASN A 68 5.40 28.63 -9.39
CA ASN A 68 4.96 29.76 -10.22
C ASN A 68 3.70 29.41 -11.06
N THR A 69 2.84 28.51 -10.58
CA THR A 69 1.54 28.25 -11.22
C THR A 69 0.43 29.03 -10.52
N TYR A 70 -0.73 29.16 -11.19
CA TYR A 70 -1.93 29.73 -10.56
C TYR A 70 -2.27 29.02 -9.24
N ASN A 71 -2.18 27.69 -9.25
CA ASN A 71 -2.47 26.90 -8.05
C ASN A 71 -1.46 27.15 -6.95
N GLY A 72 -0.14 27.16 -7.25
CA GLY A 72 0.91 27.46 -6.29
C GLY A 72 0.77 28.86 -5.67
N LEU A 73 0.38 29.86 -6.49
CA LEU A 73 0.09 31.21 -5.99
C LEU A 73 -1.16 31.24 -5.10
N ALA A 74 -2.22 30.52 -5.48
CA ALA A 74 -3.45 30.44 -4.69
C ALA A 74 -3.22 29.74 -3.35
N GLU A 75 -2.45 28.64 -3.35
CA GLU A 75 -2.02 27.95 -2.14
C GLU A 75 -1.22 28.87 -1.21
N GLN A 76 -0.22 29.57 -1.76
CA GLN A 76 0.59 30.52 -0.98
C GLN A 76 -0.26 31.63 -0.38
N ALA A 77 -1.16 32.24 -1.16
CA ALA A 77 -2.09 33.28 -0.67
C ALA A 77 -2.99 32.74 0.45
N TRP A 78 -3.46 31.52 0.34
CA TRP A 78 -4.29 30.86 1.35
C TRP A 78 -3.50 30.58 2.62
N VAL A 79 -2.29 30.04 2.51
CA VAL A 79 -1.40 29.83 3.65
C VAL A 79 -1.05 31.15 4.33
N LYS A 80 -0.62 32.17 3.58
CA LYS A 80 -0.33 33.51 4.12
C LYS A 80 -1.51 34.10 4.90
N LYS A 81 -2.74 33.94 4.38
CA LYS A 81 -3.96 34.40 5.06
C LYS A 81 -4.18 33.71 6.39
N ASN A 82 -4.01 32.38 6.43
CA ASN A 82 -4.27 31.58 7.63
C ASN A 82 -3.15 31.70 8.67
N MET A 83 -1.89 31.81 8.25
CA MET A 83 -0.75 31.99 9.16
C MET A 83 -0.81 33.27 9.99
N LYS A 84 -1.62 34.25 9.62
CA LYS A 84 -1.89 35.44 10.46
C LYS A 84 -2.51 35.09 11.82
N ARG A 85 -3.10 33.90 11.97
CA ARG A 85 -3.67 33.39 13.23
C ARG A 85 -2.61 32.75 14.13
N TYR A 86 -1.42 32.52 13.62
CA TYR A 86 -0.29 31.86 14.29
C TYR A 86 0.92 32.79 14.32
N PRO A 87 0.84 33.98 14.96
CA PRO A 87 1.94 34.95 14.93
C PRO A 87 3.23 34.44 15.65
N GLU A 88 3.08 33.42 16.48
CA GLU A 88 4.19 32.75 17.17
C GLU A 88 4.99 31.81 16.26
N ILE A 89 4.46 31.43 15.11
CA ILE A 89 5.18 30.61 14.12
C ILE A 89 5.74 31.52 13.04
N SER A 90 7.05 31.65 13.00
CA SER A 90 7.71 32.35 11.88
C SER A 90 7.56 31.53 10.59
N THR A 91 7.46 32.18 9.43
CA THR A 91 7.21 31.48 8.16
C THR A 91 8.17 31.93 7.08
N THR A 92 8.85 30.98 6.46
CA THR A 92 9.61 31.18 5.22
C THR A 92 8.81 30.64 4.03
N TYR A 93 8.66 31.48 2.99
CA TYR A 93 8.03 31.09 1.73
C TYR A 93 9.09 30.82 0.67
N ILE A 94 9.25 29.56 0.28
CA ILE A 94 10.07 29.17 -0.87
C ILE A 94 9.19 29.26 -2.10
N ASP A 95 9.35 30.35 -2.86
CA ASP A 95 8.42 30.79 -3.89
C ASP A 95 9.02 30.61 -5.29
N GLY A 96 8.38 29.79 -6.10
CA GLY A 96 8.78 29.50 -7.48
C GLY A 96 8.69 30.69 -8.44
N ARG A 97 8.05 31.82 -8.04
CA ARG A 97 8.04 33.05 -8.85
C ARG A 97 9.41 33.74 -8.87
N ILE A 98 10.17 33.62 -7.77
CA ILE A 98 11.44 34.30 -7.57
C ILE A 98 12.64 33.35 -7.54
N HIS A 99 12.41 32.08 -7.32
CA HIS A 99 13.46 31.07 -7.22
C HIS A 99 13.47 30.11 -8.40
N THR A 100 14.65 29.72 -8.86
CA THR A 100 14.87 28.49 -9.60
C THR A 100 14.80 27.30 -8.65
N LEU A 101 14.67 26.07 -9.18
CA LEU A 101 14.73 24.86 -8.36
C LEU A 101 16.01 24.79 -7.51
N ASP A 102 17.16 25.11 -8.10
CA ASP A 102 18.46 25.07 -7.40
C ASP A 102 18.55 26.13 -6.29
N ALA A 103 18.04 27.34 -6.54
CA ALA A 103 18.00 28.40 -5.53
C ALA A 103 17.04 28.06 -4.38
N ALA A 104 15.88 27.50 -4.69
CA ALA A 104 14.92 27.00 -3.71
C ALA A 104 15.50 25.85 -2.86
N ALA A 105 16.18 24.90 -3.50
CA ALA A 105 16.89 23.81 -2.81
C ALA A 105 18.03 24.33 -1.92
N LYS A 106 18.75 25.37 -2.36
CA LYS A 106 19.76 26.02 -1.52
C LYS A 106 19.12 26.69 -0.29
N GLN A 107 18.05 27.44 -0.47
CA GLN A 107 17.33 28.07 0.65
C GLN A 107 16.82 27.05 1.65
N LEU A 108 16.38 25.88 1.18
CA LEU A 108 15.89 24.80 2.03
C LEU A 108 16.97 24.21 2.94
N ARG A 109 18.27 24.30 2.56
CA ARG A 109 19.40 23.86 3.43
C ARG A 109 19.61 24.78 4.62
N ASP A 110 19.33 26.07 4.44
CA ASP A 110 19.65 27.12 5.39
C ASP A 110 18.45 27.50 6.29
N VAL A 111 17.42 26.65 6.35
CA VAL A 111 16.23 26.90 7.20
C VAL A 111 16.58 26.81 8.68
N PRO A 112 15.91 27.60 9.56
CA PRO A 112 16.16 27.58 11.00
C PRO A 112 15.97 26.18 11.61
N LYS A 113 16.60 25.95 12.77
CA LYS A 113 16.27 24.78 13.60
C LYS A 113 14.81 24.83 14.03
N ASN A 114 14.23 23.70 14.39
CA ASN A 114 12.81 23.56 14.74
C ASN A 114 11.85 23.96 13.59
N SER A 115 12.34 23.89 12.34
CA SER A 115 11.52 24.07 11.15
C SER A 115 10.76 22.81 10.80
N VAL A 116 9.52 22.97 10.34
CA VAL A 116 8.71 21.93 9.68
C VAL A 116 8.27 22.48 8.32
N ALA A 117 8.36 21.67 7.27
CA ALA A 117 7.94 22.09 5.95
C ALA A 117 6.51 21.62 5.65
N LEU A 118 5.73 22.51 5.02
CA LEU A 118 4.46 22.20 4.38
C LEU A 118 4.63 22.35 2.87
N LEU A 119 4.58 21.24 2.17
CA LEU A 119 4.77 21.18 0.72
C LEU A 119 3.42 21.37 0.02
N GLY A 120 3.30 22.45 -0.75
CA GLY A 120 2.28 22.64 -1.74
C GLY A 120 2.63 21.92 -3.05
N ILE A 121 2.70 22.67 -4.14
CA ILE A 121 3.06 22.15 -5.46
C ILE A 121 4.35 22.82 -5.94
N TRP A 122 5.21 22.07 -6.66
CA TRP A 122 6.37 22.63 -7.36
C TRP A 122 6.51 22.01 -8.75
N ARG A 123 5.96 22.67 -9.75
CA ARG A 123 5.99 22.22 -11.16
C ARG A 123 6.69 23.18 -12.09
N ILE A 124 6.65 24.49 -11.80
CA ILE A 124 7.22 25.52 -12.66
C ILE A 124 7.99 26.52 -11.81
N ASP A 125 9.24 26.81 -12.19
CA ASP A 125 10.09 27.81 -11.54
C ASP A 125 9.98 29.20 -12.19
N ASN A 126 10.78 30.17 -11.73
CA ASN A 126 10.80 31.54 -12.22
C ASN A 126 11.31 31.68 -13.66
N ARG A 127 11.94 30.64 -14.21
CA ARG A 127 12.38 30.60 -15.62
C ARG A 127 11.35 29.92 -16.54
N GLY A 128 10.23 29.47 -15.99
CA GLY A 128 9.23 28.70 -16.71
C GLY A 128 9.64 27.26 -16.99
N ILE A 129 10.69 26.76 -16.33
CA ILE A 129 11.10 25.35 -16.47
C ILE A 129 10.10 24.49 -15.75
N THR A 130 9.60 23.47 -16.45
CA THR A 130 8.62 22.51 -15.92
C THR A 130 9.34 21.33 -15.29
N TYR A 131 8.93 20.99 -14.08
CA TYR A 131 9.39 19.84 -13.31
C TYR A 131 8.26 18.84 -13.11
N MET A 132 8.54 17.58 -13.32
CA MET A 132 7.61 16.49 -12.97
C MET A 132 7.80 16.11 -11.48
N ASN A 133 8.34 14.92 -11.21
CA ASN A 133 8.63 14.49 -9.83
C ASN A 133 10.06 14.78 -9.37
N ASN A 134 10.93 15.25 -10.25
CA ASN A 134 12.33 15.51 -9.97
C ASN A 134 12.56 16.71 -9.02
N SER A 135 11.63 17.65 -8.93
CA SER A 135 11.69 18.74 -7.94
C SER A 135 11.66 18.23 -6.50
N VAL A 136 10.76 17.28 -6.22
CA VAL A 136 10.66 16.64 -4.89
C VAL A 136 11.96 15.91 -4.53
N TYR A 137 12.57 15.24 -5.51
CA TYR A 137 13.87 14.60 -5.32
C TYR A 137 14.96 15.62 -4.98
N ALA A 138 15.03 16.73 -5.72
CA ALA A 138 16.02 17.79 -5.45
C ALA A 138 15.86 18.37 -4.04
N PHE A 139 14.64 18.63 -3.60
CA PHE A 139 14.36 19.15 -2.26
C PHE A 139 14.69 18.13 -1.16
N SER A 140 14.32 16.87 -1.32
CA SER A 140 14.62 15.83 -0.33
C SER A 140 16.12 15.60 -0.16
N LYS A 141 16.91 15.78 -1.23
CA LYS A 141 18.38 15.73 -1.18
C LYS A 141 19.01 17.00 -0.59
N ALA A 142 18.35 18.13 -0.75
CA ALA A 142 18.86 19.40 -0.22
C ALA A 142 18.84 19.44 1.32
N ASN A 143 17.76 18.93 1.93
CA ASN A 143 17.64 18.86 3.38
C ASN A 143 16.86 17.57 3.77
N PRO A 144 17.56 16.43 3.92
CA PRO A 144 16.93 15.15 4.27
C PRO A 144 16.42 15.10 5.72
N GLU A 145 16.94 15.97 6.60
CA GLU A 145 16.56 16.01 8.02
C GLU A 145 15.39 16.96 8.30
N LEU A 146 14.88 17.67 7.29
CA LEU A 146 13.72 18.52 7.45
C LEU A 146 12.44 17.69 7.45
N PRO A 147 11.64 17.71 8.52
CA PRO A 147 10.36 17.04 8.51
C PRO A 147 9.38 17.74 7.57
N VAL A 148 8.73 16.97 6.71
CA VAL A 148 7.86 17.48 5.65
C VAL A 148 6.48 16.88 5.74
N PHE A 149 5.49 17.75 5.70
CA PHE A 149 4.08 17.39 5.50
C PHE A 149 3.59 17.95 4.16
N SER A 150 2.52 17.38 3.64
CA SER A 150 1.99 17.76 2.33
C SER A 150 0.62 18.40 2.45
N LEU A 151 0.46 19.55 1.82
CA LEU A 151 -0.84 20.23 1.67
C LEU A 151 -1.72 19.54 0.62
N THR A 152 -1.10 19.00 -0.43
CA THR A 152 -1.77 18.56 -1.67
C THR A 152 -1.74 17.06 -1.92
N ALA A 153 -1.20 16.25 -1.02
CA ALA A 153 -0.80 14.85 -1.20
C ALA A 153 0.48 14.64 -2.02
N THR A 154 1.08 15.70 -2.55
CA THR A 154 2.37 15.60 -3.26
C THR A 154 3.45 15.05 -2.33
N ALA A 155 4.27 14.14 -2.83
CA ALA A 155 5.38 13.52 -2.12
C ALA A 155 5.02 12.61 -0.92
N ILE A 156 3.77 12.38 -0.58
CA ILE A 156 3.40 11.35 0.41
C ILE A 156 3.79 9.98 -0.16
N GLY A 157 4.55 9.21 0.62
CA GLY A 157 5.14 7.93 0.17
C GLY A 157 6.56 8.04 -0.35
N TYR A 158 7.10 9.26 -0.47
CA TYR A 158 8.48 9.48 -0.90
C TYR A 158 9.28 10.39 0.05
N TRP A 159 8.78 11.59 0.34
CA TRP A 159 9.43 12.59 1.18
C TRP A 159 8.56 13.08 2.32
N ALA A 160 7.28 13.36 2.06
CA ALA A 160 6.35 13.83 3.07
C ALA A 160 5.87 12.71 3.99
N ILE A 161 5.82 12.97 5.29
CA ILE A 161 5.35 12.06 6.34
C ILE A 161 3.84 11.81 6.20
N GLY A 162 3.09 12.87 5.89
CA GLY A 162 1.65 12.83 5.73
C GLY A 162 1.06 14.21 5.46
N GLY A 163 -0.25 14.37 5.64
CA GLY A 163 -0.98 15.62 5.48
C GLY A 163 -2.45 15.48 5.81
N TYR A 164 -3.14 16.60 6.04
CA TYR A 164 -4.60 16.66 6.11
C TYR A 164 -5.16 17.11 4.77
N ILE A 165 -5.35 16.17 3.87
CA ILE A 165 -5.55 16.41 2.44
C ILE A 165 -6.97 16.12 1.98
N PRO A 166 -7.46 16.77 0.91
CA PRO A 166 -8.73 16.43 0.28
C PRO A 166 -8.74 14.99 -0.23
N GLN A 167 -9.88 14.33 -0.11
CA GLN A 167 -10.07 12.97 -0.61
C GLN A 167 -10.32 13.00 -2.11
N TYR A 168 -9.27 12.73 -2.88
CA TYR A 168 -9.35 12.70 -4.35
C TYR A 168 -9.84 11.36 -4.91
N ASP A 169 -9.95 10.33 -4.06
CA ASP A 169 -10.33 8.99 -4.48
C ASP A 169 -11.79 8.94 -4.95
N GLY A 170 -12.04 8.30 -6.09
CA GLY A 170 -13.39 8.12 -6.63
C GLY A 170 -14.00 9.33 -7.35
N ILE A 171 -13.31 10.47 -7.42
CA ILE A 171 -13.82 11.70 -8.10
C ILE A 171 -14.22 11.43 -9.55
N GLY A 172 -13.40 10.69 -10.31
CA GLY A 172 -13.69 10.37 -11.70
C GLY A 172 -15.00 9.59 -11.86
N ARG A 173 -15.24 8.63 -10.97
CA ARG A 173 -16.50 7.86 -10.93
C ARG A 173 -17.67 8.79 -10.60
N SER A 174 -17.57 9.57 -9.54
CA SER A 174 -18.61 10.52 -9.12
C SER A 174 -18.96 11.50 -10.24
N MET A 175 -17.95 12.05 -10.93
CA MET A 175 -18.18 12.95 -12.08
C MET A 175 -18.87 12.22 -13.24
N GLY A 176 -18.49 10.98 -13.54
CA GLY A 176 -19.13 10.17 -14.58
C GLY A 176 -20.59 9.86 -14.25
N GLU A 177 -20.88 9.50 -13.00
CA GLU A 177 -22.26 9.26 -12.53
C GLU A 177 -23.13 10.53 -12.63
N GLN A 178 -22.58 11.67 -12.24
CA GLN A 178 -23.31 12.95 -12.34
C GLN A 178 -23.53 13.37 -13.81
N ALA A 179 -22.55 13.18 -14.67
CA ALA A 179 -22.69 13.42 -16.10
C ALA A 179 -23.78 12.53 -16.72
N TYR A 180 -23.80 11.25 -16.37
CA TYR A 180 -24.85 10.32 -16.81
C TYR A 180 -26.24 10.76 -16.32
N GLN A 181 -26.39 11.11 -15.03
CA GLN A 181 -27.66 11.60 -14.49
C GLN A 181 -28.12 12.87 -15.17
N PHE A 182 -27.21 13.78 -15.52
CA PHE A 182 -27.54 15.00 -16.25
C PHE A 182 -28.08 14.71 -17.66
N LEU A 183 -27.46 13.77 -18.36
CA LEU A 183 -27.88 13.38 -19.71
C LEU A 183 -29.21 12.61 -19.72
N ASP A 184 -29.44 11.77 -18.72
CA ASP A 184 -30.64 10.92 -18.60
C ASP A 184 -31.86 11.67 -18.02
N LYS A 185 -31.65 12.46 -16.96
CA LYS A 185 -32.75 13.08 -16.19
C LYS A 185 -32.82 14.61 -16.30
N GLY A 186 -31.89 15.22 -17.00
CA GLY A 186 -31.80 16.66 -17.18
C GLY A 186 -31.20 17.42 -15.97
N LYS A 187 -31.00 18.73 -16.17
CA LYS A 187 -30.24 19.62 -15.29
C LYS A 187 -30.72 19.65 -13.81
N ASN A 188 -32.02 19.46 -13.58
CA ASN A 188 -32.61 19.61 -12.24
C ASN A 188 -32.27 18.48 -11.25
N ASN A 189 -31.65 17.39 -11.74
CA ASN A 189 -31.31 16.21 -10.93
C ASN A 189 -29.82 16.10 -10.60
N VAL A 190 -29.02 17.12 -10.92
CA VAL A 190 -27.57 17.13 -10.70
C VAL A 190 -27.23 18.09 -9.57
N GLY A 191 -26.44 17.63 -8.60
CA GLY A 191 -25.90 18.48 -7.54
C GLY A 191 -24.88 19.46 -8.08
N HIS A 192 -24.94 20.74 -7.65
CA HIS A 192 -24.15 21.81 -8.26
C HIS A 192 -22.67 21.80 -7.85
N ILE A 193 -22.38 22.16 -6.61
CA ILE A 193 -21.01 22.28 -6.10
C ILE A 193 -20.88 21.38 -4.89
N HIS A 194 -19.98 20.41 -4.97
CA HIS A 194 -19.73 19.45 -3.92
C HIS A 194 -18.33 19.69 -3.33
N LEU A 195 -18.25 19.97 -2.03
CA LEU A 195 -17.00 20.12 -1.31
C LEU A 195 -16.50 18.72 -0.89
N LEU A 196 -15.30 18.36 -1.33
CA LEU A 196 -14.65 17.12 -0.94
C LEU A 196 -14.25 17.18 0.53
N PRO A 197 -14.49 16.12 1.30
CA PRO A 197 -14.00 16.05 2.67
C PRO A 197 -12.48 15.89 2.68
N ASN A 198 -11.83 16.41 3.72
CA ASN A 198 -10.43 16.19 3.97
C ASN A 198 -10.22 14.96 4.87
N ARG A 199 -9.03 14.37 4.79
CA ARG A 199 -8.63 13.21 5.57
C ARG A 199 -7.16 13.26 5.91
N TYR A 200 -6.79 12.81 7.10
CA TYR A 200 -5.40 12.56 7.43
C TYR A 200 -4.88 11.37 6.61
N LYS A 201 -3.76 11.55 5.96
CA LYS A 201 -3.06 10.51 5.20
C LYS A 201 -1.60 10.51 5.58
N PHE A 202 -1.07 9.34 5.94
CA PHE A 202 0.31 9.16 6.36
C PHE A 202 0.96 8.02 5.60
N ASP A 203 2.28 8.07 5.49
CA ASP A 203 3.10 6.99 4.94
C ASP A 203 3.73 6.17 6.06
N ALA A 204 3.48 4.85 6.11
CA ALA A 204 3.99 4.00 7.17
C ALA A 204 5.53 3.93 7.21
N ASN A 205 6.19 3.95 6.04
CA ASN A 205 7.65 3.91 5.98
C ASN A 205 8.24 5.21 6.52
N LYS A 206 7.64 6.37 6.18
CA LYS A 206 8.07 7.67 6.70
C LYS A 206 7.79 7.82 8.20
N LEU A 207 6.65 7.34 8.68
CA LEU A 207 6.40 7.29 10.13
C LEU A 207 7.47 6.46 10.85
N HIS A 208 7.87 5.34 10.29
CA HIS A 208 8.96 4.52 10.85
C HIS A 208 10.32 5.22 10.77
N GLU A 209 10.67 5.80 9.61
CA GLU A 209 11.93 6.53 9.40
C GLU A 209 12.11 7.67 10.39
N TRP A 210 11.03 8.38 10.73
CA TRP A 210 11.02 9.48 11.68
C TRP A 210 10.76 9.07 13.14
N GLY A 211 10.65 7.77 13.44
CA GLY A 211 10.42 7.25 14.79
C GLY A 211 9.00 7.44 15.33
N PHE A 212 8.02 7.60 14.45
CA PHE A 212 6.61 7.83 14.80
C PHE A 212 5.71 6.60 14.63
N GLN A 213 6.28 5.40 14.45
CA GLN A 213 5.50 4.17 14.21
C GLN A 213 4.50 3.87 15.34
N ASP A 214 4.84 4.20 16.60
CA ASP A 214 4.01 3.97 17.79
C ASP A 214 3.15 5.18 18.17
N LYS A 215 3.24 6.26 17.39
CA LYS A 215 2.45 7.48 17.68
C LYS A 215 0.98 7.26 17.41
N LYS A 216 0.14 7.65 18.36
CA LYS A 216 -1.31 7.65 18.17
C LYS A 216 -1.69 8.71 17.12
N LEU A 217 -2.08 8.23 15.95
CA LEU A 217 -2.52 9.07 14.84
C LEU A 217 -3.94 9.59 15.06
N PRO A 218 -4.32 10.72 14.41
CA PRO A 218 -5.68 11.21 14.45
C PRO A 218 -6.70 10.15 13.99
N PHE A 219 -7.90 10.23 14.54
CA PHE A 219 -8.97 9.30 14.19
C PHE A 219 -9.24 9.28 12.67
N ASN A 220 -9.53 8.12 12.12
CA ASN A 220 -9.80 7.91 10.69
C ASN A 220 -8.65 8.27 9.74
N SER A 221 -7.40 8.20 10.21
CA SER A 221 -6.22 8.37 9.35
C SER A 221 -6.10 7.22 8.34
N LEU A 222 -5.79 7.56 7.10
CA LEU A 222 -5.39 6.58 6.06
C LEU A 222 -3.88 6.41 6.13
N ILE A 223 -3.43 5.19 6.37
CA ILE A 223 -1.99 4.86 6.33
C ILE A 223 -1.72 4.08 5.06
N ILE A 224 -0.83 4.60 4.22
CA ILE A 224 -0.36 3.93 3.01
C ILE A 224 0.97 3.23 3.25
N ASN A 225 1.36 2.34 2.33
CA ASN A 225 2.63 1.60 2.37
C ASN A 225 2.85 0.80 3.67
N GLN A 226 1.77 0.38 4.34
CA GLN A 226 1.88 -0.54 5.46
C GLN A 226 2.45 -1.87 5.00
N GLN A 227 3.49 -2.33 5.67
CA GLN A 227 3.99 -3.69 5.44
C GLN A 227 2.95 -4.67 5.99
N VAL A 228 2.29 -5.36 5.10
CA VAL A 228 1.40 -6.46 5.48
C VAL A 228 2.27 -7.65 5.91
N PRO A 229 2.08 -8.23 7.10
CA PRO A 229 2.84 -9.41 7.53
C PRO A 229 2.74 -10.51 6.48
N PHE A 230 3.86 -11.22 6.21
CA PHE A 230 3.97 -12.24 5.18
C PHE A 230 2.79 -13.24 5.17
N PHE A 231 2.43 -13.75 6.34
CA PHE A 231 1.31 -14.70 6.49
C PHE A 231 -0.06 -14.10 6.16
N GLN A 232 -0.21 -12.79 6.26
CA GLN A 232 -1.46 -12.11 5.90
C GLN A 232 -1.49 -11.76 4.42
N ALA A 233 -0.36 -11.36 3.84
CA ALA A 233 -0.21 -11.04 2.43
C ALA A 233 -0.38 -12.28 1.54
N TYR A 234 0.16 -13.45 1.98
CA TYR A 234 0.18 -14.70 1.23
C TYR A 234 -0.68 -15.78 1.89
N ARG A 235 -1.79 -15.40 2.51
CA ARG A 235 -2.62 -16.32 3.28
C ARG A 235 -3.11 -17.51 2.45
N THR A 236 -3.55 -17.25 1.24
CA THR A 236 -4.09 -18.29 0.33
C THR A 236 -3.00 -19.23 -0.14
N GLU A 237 -1.84 -18.68 -0.50
CA GLU A 237 -0.67 -19.45 -0.96
C GLU A 237 -0.11 -20.32 0.16
N VAL A 238 0.00 -19.77 1.37
CA VAL A 238 0.46 -20.52 2.55
C VAL A 238 -0.52 -21.67 2.88
N GLN A 239 -1.83 -21.43 2.83
CA GLN A 239 -2.83 -22.48 3.03
C GLN A 239 -2.73 -23.57 1.97
N PHE A 240 -2.53 -23.21 0.70
CA PHE A 240 -2.37 -24.17 -0.39
C PHE A 240 -1.09 -25.02 -0.22
N ILE A 241 0.03 -24.40 0.14
CA ILE A 241 1.29 -25.10 0.42
C ILE A 241 1.11 -26.08 1.59
N LEU A 242 0.48 -25.64 2.68
CA LEU A 242 0.23 -26.48 3.85
C LEU A 242 -0.64 -27.68 3.51
N PHE A 243 -1.71 -27.47 2.73
CA PHE A 243 -2.59 -28.55 2.26
C PHE A 243 -1.84 -29.57 1.39
N THR A 244 -1.04 -29.10 0.43
CA THR A 244 -0.21 -29.95 -0.43
C THR A 244 0.78 -30.78 0.40
N PHE A 245 1.41 -30.17 1.40
CA PHE A 245 2.32 -30.86 2.30
C PHE A 245 1.64 -31.97 3.11
N LEU A 246 0.42 -31.72 3.61
CA LEU A 246 -0.38 -32.73 4.32
C LEU A 246 -0.76 -33.89 3.41
N VAL A 247 -1.12 -33.63 2.15
CA VAL A 247 -1.44 -34.69 1.17
C VAL A 247 -0.19 -35.55 0.89
N LEU A 248 0.98 -34.94 0.71
CA LEU A 248 2.23 -35.66 0.50
C LEU A 248 2.62 -36.53 1.70
N ILE A 249 2.50 -35.99 2.92
CA ILE A 249 2.73 -36.77 4.15
C ILE A 249 1.76 -37.93 4.24
N GLY A 250 0.47 -37.71 3.99
CA GLY A 250 -0.54 -38.76 3.95
C GLY A 250 -0.20 -39.86 2.94
N GLY A 251 0.21 -39.48 1.75
CA GLY A 251 0.67 -40.39 0.69
C GLY A 251 1.90 -41.22 1.15
N LEU A 252 2.84 -40.58 1.81
CA LEU A 252 4.02 -41.27 2.38
C LEU A 252 3.62 -42.33 3.41
N PHE A 253 2.73 -41.98 4.35
CA PHE A 253 2.27 -42.95 5.36
C PHE A 253 1.52 -44.12 4.72
N ILE A 254 0.67 -43.89 3.73
CA ILE A 254 0.00 -44.95 2.99
C ILE A 254 0.99 -45.84 2.27
N SER A 255 1.99 -45.26 1.61
CA SER A 255 3.06 -46.00 0.90
C SER A 255 3.86 -46.88 1.87
N LEU A 256 4.28 -46.32 3.02
CA LEU A 256 4.98 -47.08 4.07
C LEU A 256 4.12 -48.22 4.61
N TYR A 257 2.83 -47.99 4.87
CA TYR A 257 1.90 -49.01 5.32
C TYR A 257 1.82 -50.18 4.34
N TYR A 258 1.64 -49.90 3.04
CA TYR A 258 1.59 -50.96 2.00
C TYR A 258 2.93 -51.66 1.84
N TYR A 259 4.04 -50.95 1.94
CA TYR A 259 5.38 -51.54 1.92
C TYR A 259 5.58 -52.57 3.06
N TYR A 260 5.27 -52.19 4.30
CA TYR A 260 5.41 -53.08 5.46
C TYR A 260 4.44 -54.24 5.35
N ARG A 261 3.20 -54.03 4.95
CA ARG A 261 2.19 -55.09 4.75
C ARG A 261 2.64 -56.08 3.68
N THR A 262 3.15 -55.64 2.56
CA THR A 262 3.64 -56.50 1.48
C THR A 262 4.87 -57.30 1.95
N LYS A 263 5.76 -56.72 2.70
CA LYS A 263 6.95 -57.37 3.25
C LYS A 263 6.54 -58.49 4.23
N ILE A 264 5.58 -58.23 5.11
CA ILE A 264 5.07 -59.25 6.05
C ILE A 264 4.39 -60.39 5.27
N LEU A 265 3.57 -60.09 4.28
CA LEU A 265 2.87 -61.07 3.47
C LEU A 265 3.84 -61.95 2.66
N LYS A 266 4.89 -61.35 2.08
CA LYS A 266 5.98 -62.05 1.39
C LYS A 266 6.69 -63.03 2.31
N ASN A 267 7.09 -62.59 3.50
CA ASN A 267 7.76 -63.43 4.50
C ASN A 267 6.85 -64.61 4.95
N HIS A 268 5.54 -64.38 5.11
CA HIS A 268 4.58 -65.42 5.44
C HIS A 268 4.42 -66.41 4.28
N LEU A 269 4.34 -65.96 3.07
CA LEU A 269 4.26 -66.80 1.88
C LEU A 269 5.50 -67.68 1.69
N GLU A 270 6.69 -67.11 1.90
CA GLU A 270 7.96 -67.85 1.85
C GLU A 270 8.01 -68.99 2.91
N LYS A 271 7.58 -68.70 4.16
CA LYS A 271 7.51 -69.72 5.21
C LYS A 271 6.50 -70.82 4.87
N THR A 272 5.29 -70.43 4.37
CA THR A 272 4.26 -71.41 4.02
C THR A 272 4.69 -72.27 2.85
N THR A 273 5.34 -71.68 1.84
CA THR A 273 5.88 -72.47 0.67
C THR A 273 7.01 -73.37 1.07
N ALA A 274 7.89 -72.97 2.02
CA ALA A 274 8.92 -73.82 2.53
C ALA A 274 8.32 -75.03 3.28
N GLN A 275 7.31 -74.83 4.15
CA GLN A 275 6.57 -75.86 4.88
C GLN A 275 5.88 -76.83 3.90
N LEU A 276 5.18 -76.30 2.91
CA LEU A 276 4.54 -77.13 1.86
C LEU A 276 5.52 -78.03 1.13
N ARG A 277 6.71 -77.52 0.81
CA ARG A 277 7.79 -78.32 0.15
C ARG A 277 8.30 -79.43 1.09
N GLU A 278 8.47 -79.15 2.39
CA GLU A 278 8.86 -80.14 3.33
C GLU A 278 7.82 -81.24 3.50
N ASP A 279 6.54 -80.86 3.67
CA ASP A 279 5.44 -81.80 3.80
C ASP A 279 5.25 -82.64 2.53
N LYS A 280 5.39 -82.05 1.33
CA LYS A 280 5.40 -82.81 0.07
C LYS A 280 6.52 -83.84 0.02
N LYS A 281 7.74 -83.48 0.49
CA LYS A 281 8.86 -84.40 0.52
C LYS A 281 8.64 -85.53 1.53
N LYS A 282 8.02 -85.26 2.70
CA LYS A 282 7.63 -86.29 3.64
C LYS A 282 6.58 -87.24 3.11
N LEU A 283 5.63 -86.70 2.35
CA LEU A 283 4.59 -87.50 1.67
C LEU A 283 5.18 -88.42 0.64
N GLU A 284 6.07 -87.93 -0.25
CA GLU A 284 6.77 -88.74 -1.26
C GLU A 284 7.61 -89.85 -0.60
N LEU A 285 8.32 -89.58 0.48
CA LEU A 285 9.07 -90.61 1.22
C LEU A 285 8.15 -91.65 1.85
N SER A 286 6.99 -91.27 2.38
CA SER A 286 5.97 -92.15 2.92
C SER A 286 5.33 -93.03 1.88
N GLU A 287 5.05 -92.45 0.66
CA GLU A 287 4.53 -93.20 -0.49
C GLU A 287 5.52 -94.26 -0.99
N ILE A 288 6.83 -93.95 -1.09
CA ILE A 288 7.88 -94.90 -1.43
C ILE A 288 7.96 -96.03 -0.39
N ALA A 289 7.95 -95.66 0.89
CA ALA A 289 7.99 -96.64 1.98
C ALA A 289 6.78 -97.60 1.95
N LEU A 290 5.57 -97.05 1.69
CA LEU A 290 4.40 -97.83 1.56
C LEU A 290 4.44 -98.75 0.37
N ARG A 291 4.96 -98.36 -0.75
CA ARG A 291 5.16 -99.16 -1.95
C ARG A 291 6.09 -100.32 -1.69
N HIS A 292 7.26 -100.06 -1.05
CA HIS A 292 8.16 -101.14 -0.67
C HIS A 292 7.59 -102.10 0.40
N ALA A 293 6.73 -101.62 1.27
CA ALA A 293 6.06 -102.44 2.24
C ALA A 293 5.02 -103.35 1.54
N LYS A 294 4.28 -102.85 0.54
CA LYS A 294 3.34 -103.57 -0.23
C LYS A 294 4.01 -104.67 -1.11
N GLU A 295 5.14 -104.29 -1.77
CA GLU A 295 5.92 -105.25 -2.59
C GLU A 295 6.46 -106.39 -1.72
N ARG A 296 6.98 -106.12 -0.53
CA ARG A 296 7.43 -107.15 0.46
C ARG A 296 6.25 -108.03 0.95
N ALA A 297 5.05 -107.47 1.17
CA ALA A 297 3.92 -108.21 1.57
C ALA A 297 3.38 -109.09 0.45
N GLU A 298 3.43 -108.67 -0.80
CA GLU A 298 3.08 -109.46 -2.01
C GLU A 298 4.06 -110.62 -2.21
N GLU A 299 5.39 -110.34 -2.10
CA GLU A 299 6.44 -111.36 -2.14
C GLU A 299 6.28 -112.44 -1.04
N ALA A 300 5.97 -111.99 0.17
CA ALA A 300 5.71 -112.89 1.28
C ALA A 300 4.46 -113.76 1.09
N ASN A 301 3.43 -113.26 0.43
CA ASN A 301 2.21 -114.02 0.06
C ASN A 301 2.47 -114.99 -1.05
N GLN A 302 3.35 -114.62 -2.05
CA GLN A 302 3.72 -115.63 -3.14
C GLN A 302 4.61 -116.75 -2.63
N LEU A 303 5.35 -116.56 -1.56
CA LEU A 303 6.15 -117.63 -0.93
C LEU A 303 5.34 -118.55 -0.05
N LYS A 304 4.06 -118.28 0.24
CA LYS A 304 3.15 -119.09 1.08
C LYS A 304 2.14 -119.84 0.31
N SER A 305 2.02 -119.65 -1.04
CA SER A 305 1.18 -120.41 -1.98
C SER A 305 2.02 -121.46 -2.70
#